data_91b8e8754e54942dd091d5e04d15916d
#
_entry.id   91b8e8754e54942dd091d5e04d15916d
#
_cell.length_a   1.000
_cell.length_b   1.000
_cell.length_c   1.000
_cell.angle_alpha   90.00
_cell.angle_beta   90.00
_cell.angle_gamma   90.00
#
_symmetry.space_group_name_H-M   'P 1'
#
loop_
_entity.id
_entity.type
_entity.pdbx_description
1 polymer ?
#
loop_
_entity_poly.entity_id
_entity_poly.type
_entity_poly.pdbx_seq_one_letter_code
_entity_poly.pdbx_strand_id
1 'polypeptide(L)'
;VGATSTENAIDLAKHAKSTGADAVSSIAPIDAPDDFETALTHYSAIGEATDLPFYVYWFPSSGSTAMTAERFLEGLAKVRNFVGFKFTDMNLYLFNRLVDQSGGELNAITGPDEICAAGMMMGSDGAVGSTYNIMPRIFIEMYESFQSGNVKEAMEAQVKANRVLALLFK
;
A
#
# COMPACT_ATOMS: atom_id res chain seq x y z
N VAL A 1 -8.24 -6.75 -5.10
CA VAL A 1 -9.58 -6.73 -5.71
C VAL A 1 -9.87 -5.44 -6.47
N GLY A 2 -8.80 -4.76 -6.92
CA GLY A 2 -8.94 -3.56 -7.75
C GLY A 2 -9.65 -3.88 -9.08
N ALA A 3 -10.56 -3.00 -9.49
CA ALA A 3 -11.35 -3.14 -10.70
C ALA A 3 -11.75 -1.77 -11.26
N THR A 4 -12.32 -1.76 -12.47
CA THR A 4 -12.80 -0.54 -13.11
C THR A 4 -14.08 0.00 -12.48
N SER A 5 -14.87 -0.88 -11.83
CA SER A 5 -16.11 -0.48 -11.15
C SER A 5 -16.16 -1.05 -9.73
N THR A 6 -16.95 -0.40 -8.88
CA THR A 6 -17.21 -0.86 -7.50
C THR A 6 -17.92 -2.21 -7.48
N GLU A 7 -18.84 -2.46 -8.39
CA GLU A 7 -19.56 -3.73 -8.51
C GLU A 7 -18.60 -4.89 -8.78
N ASN A 8 -17.71 -4.73 -9.76
CA ASN A 8 -16.70 -5.75 -10.05
C ASN A 8 -15.74 -5.97 -8.87
N ALA A 9 -15.36 -4.92 -8.15
CA ALA A 9 -14.51 -5.03 -6.97
C ALA A 9 -15.21 -5.80 -5.82
N ILE A 10 -16.50 -5.58 -5.62
CA ILE A 10 -17.35 -6.33 -4.67
C ILE A 10 -17.39 -7.81 -5.03
N ASP A 11 -17.60 -8.15 -6.29
CA ASP A 11 -17.64 -9.54 -6.74
C ASP A 11 -16.29 -10.23 -6.56
N LEU A 12 -15.20 -9.53 -6.85
CA LEU A 12 -13.84 -10.02 -6.59
C LEU A 12 -13.58 -10.22 -5.09
N ALA A 13 -14.08 -9.33 -4.21
CA ALA A 13 -13.93 -9.47 -2.77
C ALA A 13 -14.68 -10.69 -2.22
N LYS A 14 -15.92 -10.92 -2.68
CA LYS A 14 -16.68 -12.11 -2.35
C LYS A 14 -16.01 -13.39 -2.86
N HIS A 15 -15.48 -13.34 -4.07
CA HIS A 15 -14.74 -14.46 -4.64
C HIS A 15 -13.46 -14.75 -3.83
N ALA A 16 -12.67 -13.74 -3.50
CA ALA A 16 -11.47 -13.89 -2.66
C ALA A 16 -11.80 -14.59 -1.34
N LYS A 17 -12.86 -14.17 -0.64
CA LYS A 17 -13.34 -14.85 0.57
C LYS A 17 -13.69 -16.31 0.31
N SER A 18 -14.46 -16.61 -0.76
CA SER A 18 -14.89 -17.96 -1.07
C SER A 18 -13.75 -18.91 -1.43
N THR A 19 -12.61 -18.38 -1.85
CA THR A 19 -11.41 -19.14 -2.22
C THR A 19 -10.34 -19.17 -1.12
N GLY A 20 -10.63 -18.59 0.05
CA GLY A 20 -9.78 -18.71 1.24
C GLY A 20 -8.64 -17.68 1.29
N ALA A 21 -8.80 -16.50 0.71
CA ALA A 21 -7.86 -15.41 0.92
C ALA A 21 -7.89 -14.91 2.37
N ASP A 22 -6.73 -14.54 2.92
CA ASP A 22 -6.59 -14.04 4.28
C ASP A 22 -6.96 -12.56 4.40
N ALA A 23 -6.84 -11.79 3.32
CA ALA A 23 -7.15 -10.36 3.25
C ALA A 23 -7.45 -9.94 1.82
N VAL A 24 -8.03 -8.75 1.67
CA VAL A 24 -8.23 -8.12 0.36
C VAL A 24 -7.65 -6.71 0.35
N SER A 25 -7.21 -6.28 -0.83
CA SER A 25 -6.76 -4.90 -1.05
C SER A 25 -7.40 -4.32 -2.30
N SER A 26 -7.74 -3.03 -2.27
CA SER A 26 -8.24 -2.31 -3.44
C SER A 26 -7.60 -0.95 -3.60
N ILE A 27 -7.34 -0.59 -4.85
CA ILE A 27 -7.09 0.79 -5.28
C ILE A 27 -8.44 1.49 -5.43
N ALA A 28 -8.46 2.82 -5.48
CA ALA A 28 -9.63 3.58 -5.90
C ALA A 28 -10.12 3.14 -7.29
N PRO A 29 -11.40 3.36 -7.64
CA PRO A 29 -11.92 2.96 -8.94
C PRO A 29 -11.11 3.61 -10.09
N ILE A 30 -10.65 2.80 -11.04
CA ILE A 30 -9.70 3.24 -12.08
C ILE A 30 -10.31 4.30 -13.00
N ASP A 31 -11.62 4.19 -13.28
CA ASP A 31 -12.34 5.07 -14.21
C ASP A 31 -13.17 6.16 -13.50
N ALA A 32 -13.03 6.29 -12.18
CA ALA A 32 -13.77 7.28 -11.40
C ALA A 32 -12.99 8.62 -11.28
N PRO A 33 -13.68 9.71 -10.93
CA PRO A 33 -13.02 10.96 -10.58
C PRO A 33 -11.95 10.75 -9.52
N ASP A 34 -10.84 11.45 -9.68
CA ASP A 34 -9.72 11.41 -8.74
C ASP A 34 -10.03 12.27 -7.50
N ASP A 35 -10.97 11.79 -6.68
CA ASP A 35 -11.33 12.41 -5.41
C ASP A 35 -11.47 11.38 -4.28
N PHE A 36 -11.18 11.83 -3.08
CA PHE A 36 -11.13 10.97 -1.91
C PHE A 36 -12.51 10.47 -1.46
N GLU A 37 -13.56 11.24 -1.65
CA GLU A 37 -14.92 10.84 -1.25
C GLU A 37 -15.45 9.71 -2.15
N THR A 38 -15.16 9.78 -3.44
CA THR A 38 -15.45 8.69 -4.38
C THR A 38 -14.67 7.43 -4.00
N ALA A 39 -13.39 7.59 -3.65
CA ALA A 39 -12.57 6.47 -3.17
C ALA A 39 -13.12 5.86 -1.87
N LEU A 40 -13.52 6.67 -0.90
CA LEU A 40 -14.11 6.21 0.36
C LEU A 40 -15.40 5.46 0.15
N THR A 41 -16.27 5.93 -0.75
CA THR A 41 -17.51 5.25 -1.12
C THR A 41 -17.21 3.86 -1.67
N HIS A 42 -16.22 3.76 -2.55
CA HIS A 42 -15.76 2.49 -3.12
C HIS A 42 -15.21 1.53 -2.04
N TYR A 43 -14.31 2.01 -1.19
CA TYR A 43 -13.72 1.20 -0.12
C TYR A 43 -14.77 0.73 0.88
N SER A 44 -15.72 1.59 1.24
CA SER A 44 -16.82 1.23 2.14
C SER A 44 -17.68 0.11 1.56
N ALA A 45 -18.02 0.19 0.28
CA ALA A 45 -18.80 -0.85 -0.40
C ALA A 45 -18.08 -2.20 -0.43
N ILE A 46 -16.75 -2.21 -0.60
CA ILE A 46 -15.94 -3.44 -0.55
C ILE A 46 -15.89 -3.98 0.88
N GLY A 47 -15.65 -3.12 1.88
CA GLY A 47 -15.62 -3.50 3.29
C GLY A 47 -16.94 -4.12 3.79
N GLU A 48 -18.07 -3.64 3.27
CA GLU A 48 -19.38 -4.22 3.56
C GLU A 48 -19.64 -5.56 2.85
N ALA A 49 -18.98 -5.80 1.71
CA ALA A 49 -19.17 -7.00 0.91
C ALA A 49 -18.45 -8.24 1.44
N THR A 50 -17.47 -8.06 2.32
CA THR A 50 -16.67 -9.13 2.91
C THR A 50 -16.31 -8.84 4.37
N ASP A 51 -16.04 -9.87 5.15
CA ASP A 51 -15.50 -9.77 6.52
C ASP A 51 -13.97 -9.98 6.57
N LEU A 52 -13.31 -10.11 5.41
CA LEU A 52 -11.86 -10.19 5.34
C LEU A 52 -11.21 -8.87 5.75
N PRO A 53 -10.03 -8.92 6.39
CA PRO A 53 -9.20 -7.74 6.58
C PRO A 53 -9.03 -6.96 5.29
N PHE A 54 -9.21 -5.64 5.33
CA PHE A 54 -9.19 -4.80 4.14
C PHE A 54 -8.02 -3.82 4.18
N TYR A 55 -7.22 -3.83 3.11
CA TYR A 55 -6.12 -2.89 2.89
C TYR A 55 -6.46 -1.89 1.80
N VAL A 56 -6.32 -0.63 2.09
CA VAL A 56 -6.40 0.42 1.07
C VAL A 56 -5.08 0.50 0.32
N TYR A 57 -5.15 0.43 -1.00
CA TYR A 57 -4.00 0.71 -1.84
C TYR A 57 -3.99 2.19 -2.23
N TRP A 58 -3.20 2.98 -1.51
CA TRP A 58 -2.97 4.38 -1.82
C TRP A 58 -2.00 4.52 -3.00
N PHE A 59 -2.43 5.27 -3.99
CA PHE A 59 -1.64 5.59 -5.19
C PHE A 59 -1.90 7.04 -5.59
N PRO A 60 -0.93 7.83 -6.11
CA PRO A 60 -1.10 9.26 -6.38
C PRO A 60 -2.31 9.64 -7.24
N SER A 61 -2.69 8.77 -8.18
CA SER A 61 -3.92 8.94 -8.97
C SER A 61 -5.20 8.74 -8.16
N SER A 62 -5.10 8.24 -6.94
CA SER A 62 -6.25 8.02 -6.06
C SER A 62 -6.65 9.27 -5.28
N GLY A 63 -6.21 10.42 -5.74
CA GLY A 63 -6.76 11.63 -5.28
C GLY A 63 -5.94 12.46 -4.32
N SER A 64 -5.79 13.56 -4.75
CA SER A 64 -5.55 14.87 -4.21
C SER A 64 -4.14 15.11 -3.68
N THR A 65 -3.53 16.06 -4.32
CA THR A 65 -2.36 16.81 -3.86
C THR A 65 -2.54 17.45 -2.46
N ALA A 66 -3.75 17.44 -1.90
CA ALA A 66 -4.12 18.04 -0.63
C ALA A 66 -4.47 17.01 0.47
N MET A 67 -4.02 15.75 0.34
CA MET A 67 -4.25 14.75 1.38
C MET A 67 -3.37 15.01 2.60
N THR A 68 -4.00 15.03 3.78
CA THR A 68 -3.29 14.99 5.07
C THR A 68 -3.50 13.63 5.74
N ALA A 69 -2.63 13.29 6.69
CA ALA A 69 -2.74 12.03 7.43
C ALA A 69 -4.06 11.97 8.22
N GLU A 70 -4.46 13.09 8.83
CA GLU A 70 -5.70 13.21 9.58
C GLU A 70 -6.91 12.89 8.69
N ARG A 71 -7.03 13.56 7.55
CA ARG A 71 -8.13 13.36 6.62
C ARG A 71 -8.20 11.92 6.10
N PHE A 72 -7.06 11.33 5.80
CA PHE A 72 -6.97 9.94 5.34
C PHE A 72 -7.47 8.98 6.42
N LEU A 73 -6.93 9.08 7.63
CA LEU A 73 -7.28 8.19 8.74
C LEU A 73 -8.72 8.36 9.19
N GLU A 74 -9.22 9.59 9.34
CA GLU A 74 -10.62 9.88 9.69
C GLU A 74 -11.62 9.32 8.65
N GLY A 75 -11.27 9.41 7.37
CA GLY A 75 -12.09 8.81 6.31
C GLY A 75 -12.12 7.30 6.39
N LEU A 76 -10.95 6.68 6.45
CA LEU A 76 -10.82 5.23 6.42
C LEU A 76 -11.25 4.53 7.71
N ALA A 77 -11.25 5.22 8.85
CA ALA A 77 -11.81 4.68 10.09
C ALA A 77 -13.29 4.29 9.99
N LYS A 78 -14.00 4.80 8.97
CA LYS A 78 -15.39 4.45 8.68
C LYS A 78 -15.55 3.22 7.79
N VAL A 79 -14.46 2.77 7.18
CA VAL A 79 -14.46 1.60 6.30
C VAL A 79 -14.37 0.34 7.16
N ARG A 80 -15.37 -0.52 7.01
CA ARG A 80 -15.42 -1.79 7.76
C ARG A 80 -14.22 -2.66 7.43
N ASN A 81 -13.67 -3.30 8.45
CA ASN A 81 -12.53 -4.22 8.35
C ASN A 81 -11.22 -3.56 7.84
N PHE A 82 -11.11 -2.23 7.83
CA PHE A 82 -9.87 -1.54 7.49
C PHE A 82 -8.80 -1.85 8.54
N VAL A 83 -7.68 -2.44 8.09
CA VAL A 83 -6.58 -2.88 8.96
C VAL A 83 -5.22 -2.33 8.54
N GLY A 84 -5.14 -1.66 7.40
CA GLY A 84 -3.87 -1.17 6.91
C GLY A 84 -3.92 -0.60 5.50
N PHE A 85 -2.78 -0.15 5.04
CA PHE A 85 -2.67 0.47 3.73
C PHE A 85 -1.34 0.13 3.04
N LYS A 86 -1.39 0.01 1.72
CA LYS A 86 -0.21 0.06 0.86
C LYS A 86 -0.07 1.46 0.30
N PHE A 87 1.07 2.09 0.55
CA PHE A 87 1.35 3.46 0.16
C PHE A 87 2.37 3.49 -0.99
N THR A 88 1.90 3.82 -2.18
CA THR A 88 2.73 3.93 -3.38
C THR A 88 2.82 5.39 -3.82
N ASP A 89 3.57 6.17 -3.06
CA ASP A 89 3.84 7.59 -3.30
C ASP A 89 5.26 7.91 -2.85
N MET A 90 5.87 8.90 -3.46
CA MET A 90 7.20 9.41 -3.09
C MET A 90 7.16 10.33 -1.86
N ASN A 91 5.97 10.72 -1.39
CA ASN A 91 5.76 11.56 -0.22
C ASN A 91 5.94 10.76 1.09
N LEU A 92 7.18 10.41 1.39
CA LEU A 92 7.52 9.68 2.62
C LEU A 92 7.22 10.46 3.90
N TYR A 93 7.11 11.78 3.84
CA TYR A 93 6.65 12.57 4.98
C TYR A 93 5.19 12.23 5.32
N LEU A 94 4.30 12.21 4.33
CA LEU A 94 2.91 11.81 4.55
C LEU A 94 2.84 10.35 5.06
N PHE A 95 3.62 9.45 4.47
CA PHE A 95 3.68 8.05 4.92
C PHE A 95 4.05 7.95 6.40
N ASN A 96 5.12 8.63 6.82
CA ASN A 96 5.55 8.63 8.23
C ASN A 96 4.49 9.23 9.17
N ARG A 97 3.78 10.29 8.73
CA ARG A 97 2.67 10.86 9.50
C ARG A 97 1.51 9.88 9.67
N LEU A 98 1.20 9.07 8.63
CA LEU A 98 0.18 8.03 8.71
C LEU A 98 0.58 6.93 9.70
N VAL A 99 1.83 6.49 9.66
CA VAL A 99 2.37 5.50 10.61
C VAL A 99 2.31 6.03 12.06
N ASP A 100 2.81 7.25 12.30
CA ASP A 100 2.84 7.87 13.61
C ASP A 100 1.42 8.06 14.20
N GLN A 101 0.51 8.61 13.41
CA GLN A 101 -0.86 8.88 13.86
C GLN A 101 -1.73 7.63 14.00
N SER A 102 -1.42 6.56 13.31
CA SER A 102 -2.10 5.27 13.51
C SER A 102 -1.75 4.60 14.84
N GLY A 103 -0.73 5.08 15.54
CA GLY A 103 -0.32 4.54 16.84
C GLY A 103 0.10 3.06 16.81
N GLY A 104 0.43 2.52 15.62
CA GLY A 104 0.77 1.11 15.43
C GLY A 104 -0.45 0.19 15.32
N GLU A 105 -1.66 0.74 15.22
CA GLU A 105 -2.88 -0.06 15.06
C GLU A 105 -3.10 -0.52 13.61
N LEU A 106 -2.49 0.17 12.65
CA LEU A 106 -2.61 -0.15 11.23
C LEU A 106 -1.31 -0.76 10.68
N ASN A 107 -1.46 -1.77 9.84
CA ASN A 107 -0.34 -2.33 9.11
C ASN A 107 0.00 -1.44 7.90
N ALA A 108 1.18 -0.83 7.95
CA ALA A 108 1.65 0.12 6.94
C ALA A 108 2.65 -0.54 5.99
N ILE A 109 2.33 -0.56 4.70
CA ILE A 109 3.13 -1.23 3.67
C ILE A 109 3.66 -0.20 2.68
N THR A 110 4.98 -0.13 2.49
CA THR A 110 5.58 0.71 1.44
C THR A 110 5.43 0.07 0.07
N GLY A 111 5.12 0.88 -0.94
CA GLY A 111 4.84 0.45 -2.31
C GLY A 111 5.90 0.78 -3.35
N PRO A 112 6.60 1.93 -3.29
CA PRO A 112 7.60 2.27 -4.31
C PRO A 112 8.85 1.41 -4.18
N ASP A 113 9.18 0.68 -5.25
CA ASP A 113 10.36 -0.20 -5.30
C ASP A 113 11.67 0.60 -5.19
N GLU A 114 11.68 1.80 -5.77
CA GLU A 114 12.84 2.68 -5.88
C GLU A 114 13.33 3.25 -4.55
N ILE A 115 12.46 3.30 -3.55
CA ILE A 115 12.73 3.86 -2.23
C ILE A 115 12.26 2.93 -1.09
N CYS A 116 12.22 1.62 -1.34
CA CYS A 116 11.74 0.62 -0.40
C CYS A 116 12.46 0.70 0.97
N ALA A 117 13.80 0.78 0.97
CA ALA A 117 14.58 0.93 2.22
C ALA A 117 14.22 2.21 2.98
N ALA A 118 14.00 3.32 2.28
CA ALA A 118 13.57 4.56 2.91
C ALA A 118 12.14 4.45 3.49
N GLY A 119 11.23 3.74 2.81
CA GLY A 119 9.91 3.42 3.34
C GLY A 119 9.98 2.62 4.65
N MET A 120 10.88 1.63 4.73
CA MET A 120 11.13 0.90 5.98
C MET A 120 11.64 1.82 7.09
N MET A 121 12.55 2.73 6.79
CA MET A 121 13.05 3.72 7.76
C MET A 121 11.96 4.68 8.25
N MET A 122 10.90 4.90 7.46
CA MET A 122 9.73 5.71 7.84
C MET A 122 8.66 4.92 8.61
N GLY A 123 8.95 3.67 8.97
CA GLY A 123 8.10 2.86 9.86
C GLY A 123 7.19 1.88 9.14
N SER A 124 7.52 1.46 7.90
CA SER A 124 6.77 0.43 7.21
C SER A 124 6.96 -0.94 7.87
N ASP A 125 5.86 -1.68 8.03
CA ASP A 125 5.87 -3.08 8.53
C ASP A 125 6.34 -4.06 7.46
N GLY A 126 6.24 -3.68 6.19
CA GLY A 126 6.62 -4.51 5.07
C GLY A 126 6.58 -3.75 3.75
N ALA A 127 6.78 -4.47 2.66
CA ALA A 127 6.84 -3.88 1.33
C ALA A 127 6.17 -4.77 0.29
N VAL A 128 5.46 -4.16 -0.65
CA VAL A 128 4.83 -4.85 -1.79
C VAL A 128 5.09 -4.06 -3.07
N GLY A 129 5.88 -4.63 -3.96
CA GLY A 129 6.26 -3.99 -5.21
C GLY A 129 6.26 -4.92 -6.43
N SER A 130 6.16 -4.33 -7.61
CA SER A 130 6.03 -5.06 -8.87
C SER A 130 7.29 -5.84 -9.23
N THR A 131 8.47 -5.25 -8.97
CA THR A 131 9.73 -5.85 -9.37
C THR A 131 10.23 -6.96 -8.44
N TYR A 132 9.55 -7.17 -7.31
CA TYR A 132 9.80 -8.32 -6.44
C TYR A 132 9.53 -9.65 -7.14
N ASN A 133 8.71 -9.64 -8.20
CA ASN A 133 8.47 -10.81 -9.04
C ASN A 133 9.70 -11.21 -9.88
N ILE A 134 10.63 -10.29 -10.14
CA ILE A 134 11.80 -10.54 -10.98
C ILE A 134 13.12 -10.52 -10.20
N MET A 135 13.17 -9.84 -9.07
CA MET A 135 14.37 -9.76 -8.22
C MET A 135 14.05 -9.92 -6.72
N PRO A 136 13.29 -10.97 -6.30
CA PRO A 136 12.83 -11.13 -4.92
C PRO A 136 13.98 -11.18 -3.91
N ARG A 137 15.12 -11.80 -4.28
CA ARG A 137 16.27 -11.96 -3.38
C ARG A 137 16.85 -10.62 -2.92
N ILE A 138 16.86 -9.60 -3.78
CA ILE A 138 17.38 -8.27 -3.42
C ILE A 138 16.48 -7.63 -2.35
N PHE A 139 15.17 -7.74 -2.50
CA PHE A 139 14.22 -7.17 -1.53
C PHE A 139 14.15 -7.96 -0.23
N ILE A 140 14.34 -9.28 -0.27
CA ILE A 140 14.48 -10.12 0.94
C ILE A 140 15.76 -9.72 1.70
N GLU A 141 16.92 -9.66 1.01
CA GLU A 141 18.19 -9.18 1.58
C GLU A 141 18.03 -7.80 2.24
N MET A 142 17.36 -6.88 1.55
CA MET A 142 17.09 -5.52 2.04
C MET A 142 16.27 -5.55 3.32
N TYR A 143 15.16 -6.32 3.34
CA TYR A 143 14.28 -6.41 4.48
C TYR A 143 14.97 -7.07 5.69
N GLU A 144 15.65 -8.19 5.49
CA GLU A 144 16.36 -8.92 6.54
C GLU A 144 17.50 -8.09 7.14
N SER A 145 18.27 -7.40 6.29
CA SER A 145 19.33 -6.48 6.73
C SER A 145 18.75 -5.34 7.58
N PHE A 146 17.63 -4.75 7.12
CA PHE A 146 16.98 -3.69 7.88
C PHE A 146 16.47 -4.19 9.24
N GLN A 147 15.77 -5.34 9.28
CA GLN A 147 15.27 -5.94 10.52
C GLN A 147 16.38 -6.30 11.53
N SER A 148 17.57 -6.62 11.01
CA SER A 148 18.78 -6.91 11.83
C SER A 148 19.52 -5.64 12.27
N GLY A 149 19.04 -4.45 11.93
CA GLY A 149 19.68 -3.17 12.24
C GLY A 149 20.83 -2.79 11.29
N ASN A 150 21.09 -3.57 10.24
CA ASN A 150 22.15 -3.35 9.25
C ASN A 150 21.68 -2.38 8.14
N VAL A 151 21.35 -1.15 8.51
CA VAL A 151 20.81 -0.13 7.60
C VAL A 151 21.70 0.09 6.38
N LYS A 152 23.02 0.04 6.56
CA LYS A 152 23.98 0.21 5.45
C LYS A 152 23.79 -0.88 4.38
N GLU A 153 23.70 -2.12 4.79
CA GLU A 153 23.50 -3.26 3.88
C GLU A 153 22.13 -3.18 3.19
N ALA A 154 21.08 -2.77 3.92
CA ALA A 154 19.77 -2.52 3.33
C ALA A 154 19.82 -1.45 2.24
N MET A 155 20.57 -0.37 2.45
CA MET A 155 20.78 0.68 1.44
C MET A 155 21.64 0.20 0.26
N GLU A 156 22.61 -0.67 0.48
CA GLU A 156 23.38 -1.29 -0.60
C GLU A 156 22.49 -2.19 -1.48
N ALA A 157 21.57 -2.95 -0.87
CA ALA A 157 20.56 -3.72 -1.58
C ALA A 157 19.61 -2.81 -2.38
N GLN A 158 19.18 -1.67 -1.81
CA GLN A 158 18.39 -0.66 -2.54
C GLN A 158 19.12 -0.15 -3.79
N VAL A 159 20.42 0.16 -3.68
CA VAL A 159 21.21 0.59 -4.84
C VAL A 159 21.29 -0.50 -5.91
N LYS A 160 21.42 -1.79 -5.52
CA LYS A 160 21.37 -2.90 -6.47
C LYS A 160 20.02 -2.95 -7.19
N ALA A 161 18.90 -2.86 -6.45
CA ALA A 161 17.55 -2.80 -7.02
C ALA A 161 17.41 -1.66 -8.02
N ASN A 162 17.82 -0.44 -7.63
CA ASN A 162 17.68 0.75 -8.47
C ASN A 162 18.49 0.68 -9.77
N ARG A 163 19.61 -0.04 -9.78
CA ARG A 163 20.35 -0.29 -11.03
C ARG A 163 19.55 -1.16 -12.01
N VAL A 164 18.81 -2.14 -11.52
CA VAL A 164 17.92 -2.96 -12.35
C VAL A 164 16.71 -2.17 -12.80
N LEU A 165 16.07 -1.42 -11.90
CA LEU A 165 14.94 -0.53 -12.21
C LEU A 165 15.29 0.48 -13.31
N ALA A 166 16.46 1.08 -13.25
CA ALA A 166 16.96 2.02 -14.28
C ALA A 166 17.09 1.38 -15.67
N LEU A 167 17.18 0.07 -15.77
CA LEU A 167 17.17 -0.67 -17.05
C LEU A 167 15.76 -1.00 -17.53
N LEU A 168 14.83 -1.22 -16.60
CA LEU A 168 13.43 -1.57 -16.91
C LEU A 168 12.61 -0.37 -17.37
N PHE A 169 12.95 0.82 -16.88
CA PHE A 169 12.19 2.05 -17.16
C PHE A 169 12.88 2.96 -18.22
N LYS A 170 13.77 2.38 -19.02
CA LYS A 170 14.31 3.04 -20.23
C LYS A 170 13.34 2.92 -21.40
#